data_8412f2b880ebe069be7b89175e364670
#
_entry.id   8412f2b880ebe069be7b89175e364670
#
_cell.length_a   1.000
_cell.length_b   1.000
_cell.length_c   1.000
_cell.angle_alpha   90.00
_cell.angle_beta   90.00
_cell.angle_gamma   90.00
#
_symmetry.space_group_name_H-M   'P 1'
#
loop_
_entity.id
_entity.type
_entity.pdbx_description
1 polymer ?
#
loop_
_entity_poly.entity_id
_entity_poly.type
_entity_poly.pdbx_seq_one_letter_code
_entity_poly.pdbx_strand_id
1 'polypeptide(L)'
;MHGSKMNKASYWDLLANNSRDRTKVHREFAQRDRFDVRTNNIETFNSLNRGRVAVFIDGANLFYAALQLGIEINYTRLLRSLTSDARLLRAFFYTGVDPTNEKQQSFLLWMRRNGYRVVTKELTQLPDGSKKADLDVEIAVDMMTLVGCYDTAILVSGDGDLAYAVNAVSYQGVRVEVVSLRAMTSDSLINYADSYIDLDTIKQAIQKADSNDYLH
;
A
#
# COMPACT_ATOMS: atom_id res chain seq x y z
N MET A 1 -27.98 -16.01 2.68
CA MET A 1 -26.75 -15.65 1.95
C MET A 1 -25.59 -15.82 2.94
N HIS A 2 -24.78 -16.87 2.76
CA HIS A 2 -23.69 -17.21 3.68
C HIS A 2 -22.43 -16.47 3.21
N GLY A 3 -22.09 -15.37 3.89
CA GLY A 3 -20.78 -14.75 3.73
C GLY A 3 -19.74 -15.66 4.39
N SER A 4 -18.88 -16.28 3.58
CA SER A 4 -17.75 -17.07 4.05
C SER A 4 -16.81 -16.18 4.86
N LYS A 5 -16.80 -16.36 6.18
CA LYS A 5 -15.82 -15.74 7.08
C LYS A 5 -14.44 -16.37 6.78
N MET A 6 -13.63 -15.70 5.97
CA MET A 6 -12.26 -16.13 5.75
C MET A 6 -11.44 -15.99 7.05
N ASN A 7 -10.77 -17.07 7.41
CA ASN A 7 -9.98 -17.18 8.62
C ASN A 7 -8.70 -16.32 8.51
N LYS A 8 -8.46 -15.44 9.49
CA LYS A 8 -7.28 -14.52 9.54
C LYS A 8 -5.92 -15.23 9.49
N ALA A 9 -5.85 -16.55 9.74
CA ALA A 9 -4.63 -17.34 9.56
C ALA A 9 -4.16 -17.36 8.08
N SER A 10 -5.07 -17.26 7.11
CA SER A 10 -4.75 -17.24 5.68
C SER A 10 -4.12 -15.92 5.22
N TYR A 11 -4.37 -14.80 5.91
CA TYR A 11 -3.77 -13.49 5.61
C TYR A 11 -2.24 -13.52 5.68
N TRP A 12 -1.73 -14.01 6.80
CA TRP A 12 -0.29 -14.05 7.02
C TRP A 12 0.42 -15.14 6.24
N ASP A 13 -0.29 -16.23 5.90
CA ASP A 13 0.20 -17.28 5.00
C ASP A 13 0.43 -16.74 3.59
N LEU A 14 -0.47 -15.90 3.09
CA LEU A 14 -0.33 -15.23 1.78
C LEU A 14 0.83 -14.22 1.79
N LEU A 15 0.98 -13.43 2.86
CA LEU A 15 2.05 -12.44 2.96
C LEU A 15 3.45 -13.08 3.13
N ALA A 16 3.56 -14.22 3.83
CA ALA A 16 4.84 -14.91 4.06
C ALA A 16 5.41 -15.52 2.78
N ASN A 17 4.60 -15.85 1.79
CA ASN A 17 5.08 -16.28 0.47
C ASN A 17 5.88 -15.19 -0.26
N ASN A 18 5.73 -13.91 0.14
CA ASN A 18 6.54 -12.79 -0.35
C ASN A 18 8.00 -12.84 0.09
N SER A 19 8.33 -13.58 1.16
CA SER A 19 9.68 -13.57 1.73
C SER A 19 10.63 -14.65 1.15
N ARG A 20 10.13 -15.59 0.35
CA ARG A 20 10.92 -16.72 -0.15
C ARG A 20 11.77 -16.44 -1.40
N ASP A 21 11.58 -15.31 -2.05
CA ASP A 21 12.29 -14.99 -3.30
C ASP A 21 13.61 -14.22 -3.05
N ARG A 22 14.44 -14.75 -2.12
CA ARG A 22 15.69 -14.08 -1.67
C ARG A 22 16.83 -14.13 -2.68
N THR A 23 16.78 -15.00 -3.70
CA THR A 23 17.95 -15.26 -4.57
C THR A 23 17.93 -14.54 -5.91
N LYS A 24 16.79 -13.98 -6.33
CA LYS A 24 16.67 -13.31 -7.64
C LYS A 24 16.85 -11.80 -7.61
N VAL A 25 16.56 -11.14 -6.50
CA VAL A 25 16.57 -9.66 -6.42
C VAL A 25 17.97 -9.06 -6.64
N HIS A 26 19.04 -9.75 -6.28
CA HIS A 26 20.39 -9.23 -6.47
C HIS A 26 20.92 -9.24 -7.92
N ARG A 27 20.27 -9.99 -8.84
CA ARG A 27 20.68 -10.03 -10.26
C ARG A 27 19.93 -9.06 -11.16
N GLU A 28 18.75 -8.61 -10.79
CA GLU A 28 17.93 -7.70 -11.62
C GLU A 28 18.40 -6.22 -11.56
N PHE A 29 19.21 -5.84 -10.58
CA PHE A 29 19.79 -4.48 -10.52
C PHE A 29 20.93 -4.23 -11.52
N ALA A 30 21.41 -5.24 -12.24
CA ALA A 30 22.59 -5.15 -13.10
C ALA A 30 22.29 -5.10 -14.61
N GLN A 31 21.06 -5.28 -15.05
CA GLN A 31 20.68 -5.19 -16.47
C GLN A 31 19.79 -3.97 -16.72
N ARG A 32 20.42 -2.94 -17.30
CA ARG A 32 19.71 -1.85 -17.98
C ARG A 32 19.14 -2.38 -19.28
N ASP A 33 17.94 -2.87 -19.28
CA ASP A 33 17.20 -3.13 -20.52
C ASP A 33 16.48 -1.86 -20.97
N ARG A 34 16.87 -1.43 -22.20
CA ARG A 34 16.14 -0.46 -22.97
C ARG A 34 14.78 -1.05 -23.31
N PHE A 35 13.74 -0.63 -22.62
CA PHE A 35 12.38 -0.89 -23.07
C PHE A 35 11.93 0.21 -24.01
N ASP A 36 11.76 -0.21 -25.25
CA ASP A 36 11.13 0.57 -26.34
C ASP A 36 9.62 0.65 -26.02
N VAL A 37 9.19 1.81 -25.49
CA VAL A 37 7.79 2.04 -25.18
C VAL A 37 7.11 2.62 -26.42
N ARG A 38 6.64 1.73 -27.27
CA ARG A 38 5.54 2.07 -28.20
C ARG A 38 4.27 1.41 -27.68
N THR A 39 3.34 2.30 -27.46
CA THR A 39 1.87 2.17 -27.54
C THR A 39 1.08 2.34 -26.25
N ASN A 40 0.35 3.43 -26.31
CA ASN A 40 -1.10 3.62 -26.18
C ASN A 40 -1.67 3.83 -24.79
N ASN A 41 -2.01 5.11 -24.54
CA ASN A 41 -3.12 5.60 -23.72
C ASN A 41 -3.24 5.03 -22.30
N ILE A 42 -2.14 5.02 -21.56
CA ILE A 42 -2.18 5.44 -20.17
C ILE A 42 -2.09 6.97 -20.31
N GLU A 43 -3.15 7.67 -19.95
CA GLU A 43 -3.07 9.11 -19.77
C GLU A 43 -1.83 9.35 -18.93
N THR A 44 -0.86 9.97 -19.56
CA THR A 44 0.38 10.38 -18.94
C THR A 44 -0.06 11.09 -17.67
N PHE A 45 0.19 10.52 -16.50
CA PHE A 45 0.13 11.26 -15.27
C PHE A 45 0.87 12.54 -15.56
N ASN A 46 0.12 13.62 -15.74
CA ASN A 46 0.71 14.92 -15.98
C ASN A 46 1.84 15.01 -14.98
N SER A 47 3.06 15.23 -15.45
CA SER A 47 4.27 15.34 -14.65
C SER A 47 4.18 16.63 -13.83
N LEU A 48 3.12 16.75 -13.05
CA LEU A 48 3.02 17.69 -11.97
C LEU A 48 4.18 17.32 -11.05
N ASN A 49 5.08 18.27 -10.88
CA ASN A 49 6.20 18.11 -9.97
C ASN A 49 5.66 17.73 -8.59
N ARG A 50 5.61 16.41 -8.28
CA ARG A 50 5.10 15.87 -7.02
C ARG A 50 6.05 16.17 -5.85
N GLY A 51 7.23 16.71 -6.15
CA GLY A 51 8.24 17.02 -5.14
C GLY A 51 8.68 15.81 -4.35
N ARG A 52 8.80 15.98 -3.03
CA ARG A 52 9.10 14.90 -2.07
C ARG A 52 7.80 14.19 -1.74
N VAL A 53 7.77 12.88 -1.90
CA VAL A 53 6.58 12.05 -1.66
C VAL A 53 6.73 11.24 -0.38
N ALA A 54 5.71 11.28 0.48
CA ALA A 54 5.54 10.34 1.57
C ALA A 54 4.36 9.41 1.27
N VAL A 55 4.54 8.11 1.50
CA VAL A 55 3.51 7.09 1.25
C VAL A 55 3.06 6.51 2.58
N PHE A 56 1.75 6.49 2.82
CA PHE A 56 1.11 6.00 4.04
C PHE A 56 0.18 4.85 3.65
N ILE A 57 0.53 3.61 4.03
CA ILE A 57 -0.20 2.40 3.60
C ILE A 57 -0.90 1.78 4.79
N ASP A 58 -2.22 1.83 4.78
CA ASP A 58 -3.05 0.99 5.63
C ASP A 58 -2.99 -0.45 5.13
N GLY A 59 -2.24 -1.29 5.85
CA GLY A 59 -2.00 -2.67 5.46
C GLY A 59 -3.26 -3.52 5.48
N ALA A 60 -4.20 -3.26 6.38
CA ALA A 60 -5.46 -3.98 6.45
C ALA A 60 -6.36 -3.63 5.25
N ASN A 61 -6.52 -2.34 4.96
CA ASN A 61 -7.34 -1.88 3.84
C ASN A 61 -6.78 -2.38 2.50
N LEU A 62 -5.47 -2.23 2.28
CA LEU A 62 -4.79 -2.73 1.07
C LEU A 62 -4.95 -4.25 0.90
N PHE A 63 -4.87 -5.01 2.00
CA PHE A 63 -5.05 -6.46 1.94
C PHE A 63 -6.46 -6.84 1.48
N TYR A 64 -7.49 -6.25 2.08
CA TYR A 64 -8.86 -6.56 1.68
C TYR A 64 -9.17 -6.13 0.24
N ALA A 65 -8.59 -5.02 -0.20
CA ALA A 65 -8.66 -4.59 -1.60
C ALA A 65 -7.99 -5.60 -2.56
N ALA A 66 -6.79 -6.07 -2.22
CA ALA A 66 -6.09 -7.09 -3.01
C ALA A 66 -6.87 -8.41 -3.08
N LEU A 67 -7.48 -8.81 -1.95
CA LEU A 67 -8.33 -9.99 -1.88
C LEU A 67 -9.56 -9.87 -2.80
N GLN A 68 -10.22 -8.71 -2.80
CA GLN A 68 -11.36 -8.46 -3.66
C GLN A 68 -10.97 -8.40 -5.15
N LEU A 69 -9.77 -7.91 -5.46
CA LEU A 69 -9.22 -7.91 -6.82
C LEU A 69 -8.70 -9.28 -7.27
N GLY A 70 -8.59 -10.26 -6.36
CA GLY A 70 -8.05 -11.58 -6.63
C GLY A 70 -6.57 -11.59 -6.97
N ILE A 71 -5.76 -10.71 -6.37
CA ILE A 71 -4.32 -10.60 -6.62
C ILE A 71 -3.49 -10.72 -5.35
N GLU A 72 -2.24 -11.12 -5.52
CA GLU A 72 -1.21 -10.94 -4.51
C GLU A 72 -0.38 -9.68 -4.82
N ILE A 73 -0.21 -8.81 -3.83
CA ILE A 73 0.57 -7.57 -4.00
C ILE A 73 2.07 -7.87 -4.02
N ASN A 74 2.74 -7.36 -5.02
CA ASN A 74 4.19 -7.19 -5.02
C ASN A 74 4.52 -5.80 -4.45
N TYR A 75 4.92 -5.74 -3.20
CA TYR A 75 5.15 -4.48 -2.50
C TYR A 75 6.28 -3.63 -3.11
N THR A 76 7.29 -4.25 -3.72
CA THR A 76 8.33 -3.50 -4.43
C THR A 76 7.77 -2.82 -5.68
N ARG A 77 6.93 -3.53 -6.45
CA ARG A 77 6.26 -2.96 -7.61
C ARG A 77 5.24 -1.91 -7.21
N LEU A 78 4.48 -2.13 -6.13
CA LEU A 78 3.55 -1.14 -5.59
C LEU A 78 4.28 0.16 -5.27
N LEU A 79 5.34 0.12 -4.47
CA LEU A 79 6.09 1.32 -4.12
C LEU A 79 6.63 2.03 -5.36
N ARG A 80 7.19 1.30 -6.32
CA ARG A 80 7.68 1.86 -7.59
C ARG A 80 6.55 2.51 -8.39
N SER A 81 5.39 1.86 -8.49
CA SER A 81 4.23 2.41 -9.21
C SER A 81 3.70 3.68 -8.56
N LEU A 82 3.63 3.73 -7.23
CA LEU A 82 3.17 4.89 -6.49
C LEU A 82 4.14 6.07 -6.55
N THR A 83 5.45 5.81 -6.67
CA THR A 83 6.50 6.84 -6.56
C THR A 83 7.24 7.08 -7.86
N SER A 84 6.74 6.58 -9.00
CA SER A 84 7.33 6.85 -10.31
C SER A 84 7.49 8.37 -10.50
N ASP A 85 8.66 8.78 -10.98
CA ASP A 85 9.02 10.18 -11.29
C ASP A 85 9.02 11.15 -10.09
N ALA A 86 8.97 10.63 -8.85
CA ALA A 86 8.99 11.44 -7.64
C ALA A 86 10.14 11.04 -6.69
N ARG A 87 10.57 11.99 -5.87
CA ARG A 87 11.56 11.73 -4.83
C ARG A 87 10.88 11.15 -3.58
N LEU A 88 10.98 9.85 -3.37
CA LEU A 88 10.46 9.21 -2.16
C LEU A 88 11.19 9.73 -0.91
N LEU A 89 10.46 10.35 0.00
CA LEU A 89 10.92 10.68 1.34
C LEU A 89 10.89 9.45 2.22
N ARG A 90 9.70 8.82 2.32
CA ARG A 90 9.47 7.64 3.17
C ARG A 90 8.20 6.89 2.75
N ALA A 91 8.22 5.56 2.92
CA ALA A 91 7.03 4.74 2.83
C ALA A 91 6.74 4.13 4.20
N PHE A 92 5.54 4.37 4.73
CA PHE A 92 5.04 3.79 5.96
C PHE A 92 4.10 2.64 5.65
N PHE A 93 4.16 1.60 6.47
CA PHE A 93 3.24 0.47 6.40
C PHE A 93 2.68 0.21 7.79
N TYR A 94 1.38 0.41 7.95
CA TYR A 94 0.66 0.29 9.22
C TYR A 94 -0.07 -1.04 9.27
N THR A 95 0.09 -1.80 10.36
CA THR A 95 -0.55 -3.10 10.49
C THR A 95 -0.70 -3.56 11.92
N GLY A 96 -1.81 -4.25 12.18
CA GLY A 96 -1.97 -5.00 13.42
C GLY A 96 -1.04 -6.22 13.46
N VAL A 97 -0.49 -6.53 14.63
CA VAL A 97 0.42 -7.68 14.80
C VAL A 97 -0.06 -8.66 15.84
N ASP A 98 0.19 -9.93 15.57
CA ASP A 98 0.17 -11.00 16.55
C ASP A 98 1.62 -11.41 16.84
N PRO A 99 2.16 -11.13 18.05
CA PRO A 99 3.56 -11.44 18.38
C PRO A 99 3.94 -12.90 18.20
N THR A 100 2.95 -13.80 18.27
CA THR A 100 3.16 -15.25 18.16
C THR A 100 3.19 -15.75 16.71
N ASN A 101 2.88 -14.90 15.74
CA ASN A 101 2.84 -15.28 14.33
C ASN A 101 4.21 -15.07 13.65
N GLU A 102 5.02 -16.13 13.60
CA GLU A 102 6.37 -16.07 13.00
C GLU A 102 6.37 -15.68 11.52
N LYS A 103 5.35 -16.08 10.75
CA LYS A 103 5.23 -15.72 9.33
C LYS A 103 5.01 -14.23 9.17
N GLN A 104 4.17 -13.64 10.00
CA GLN A 104 3.97 -12.20 10.05
C GLN A 104 5.27 -11.48 10.40
N GLN A 105 5.98 -11.93 11.43
CA GLN A 105 7.23 -11.31 11.84
C GLN A 105 8.28 -11.34 10.72
N SER A 106 8.38 -12.47 10.01
CA SER A 106 9.28 -12.62 8.86
C SER A 106 8.92 -11.65 7.72
N PHE A 107 7.63 -11.50 7.42
CA PHE A 107 7.15 -10.53 6.43
C PHE A 107 7.47 -9.08 6.84
N LEU A 108 7.19 -8.70 8.08
CA LEU A 108 7.47 -7.35 8.57
C LEU A 108 8.97 -7.03 8.59
N LEU A 109 9.81 -8.01 8.89
CA LEU A 109 11.25 -7.88 8.79
C LEU A 109 11.69 -7.65 7.33
N TRP A 110 11.08 -8.38 6.39
CA TRP A 110 11.32 -8.17 4.97
C TRP A 110 10.90 -6.74 4.54
N MET A 111 9.72 -6.26 4.96
CA MET A 111 9.24 -4.91 4.67
C MET A 111 10.26 -3.84 5.12
N ARG A 112 10.74 -3.95 6.38
CA ARG A 112 11.75 -3.02 6.92
C ARG A 112 13.04 -3.00 6.09
N ARG A 113 13.47 -4.17 5.59
CA ARG A 113 14.68 -4.30 4.75
C ARG A 113 14.48 -3.80 3.32
N ASN A 114 13.23 -3.65 2.88
CA ASN A 114 12.88 -3.22 1.52
C ASN A 114 12.32 -1.79 1.47
N GLY A 115 12.73 -0.93 2.40
CA GLY A 115 12.49 0.51 2.34
C GLY A 115 11.21 0.98 3.03
N TYR A 116 10.49 0.11 3.72
CA TYR A 116 9.29 0.48 4.47
C TYR A 116 9.61 0.76 5.95
N ARG A 117 9.06 1.84 6.47
CA ARG A 117 8.93 2.03 7.92
C ARG A 117 7.65 1.35 8.39
N VAL A 118 7.80 0.26 9.11
CA VAL A 118 6.67 -0.53 9.61
C VAL A 118 6.24 -0.02 10.98
N VAL A 119 4.98 0.42 11.05
CA VAL A 119 4.30 0.83 12.29
C VAL A 119 3.36 -0.30 12.67
N THR A 120 3.44 -0.76 13.91
CA THR A 120 2.66 -1.92 14.37
C THR A 120 1.90 -1.61 15.64
N LYS A 121 0.71 -2.21 15.77
CA LYS A 121 -0.12 -2.18 16.97
C LYS A 121 -0.57 -3.62 17.27
N GLU A 122 -0.52 -4.02 18.54
CA GLU A 122 -0.97 -5.35 18.92
C GLU A 122 -2.47 -5.54 18.65
N LEU A 123 -2.82 -6.74 18.17
CA LEU A 123 -4.21 -7.08 17.90
C LEU A 123 -4.96 -7.26 19.23
N THR A 124 -6.00 -6.49 19.43
CA THR A 124 -6.94 -6.63 20.54
C THR A 124 -8.01 -7.66 20.20
N GLN A 125 -8.24 -8.61 21.08
CA GLN A 125 -9.33 -9.57 20.92
C GLN A 125 -10.66 -8.92 21.28
N LEU A 126 -11.62 -9.00 20.36
CA LEU A 126 -12.98 -8.51 20.56
C LEU A 126 -13.86 -9.59 21.20
N PRO A 127 -15.02 -9.23 21.79
CA PRO A 127 -15.95 -10.19 22.44
C PRO A 127 -16.45 -11.30 21.52
N ASP A 128 -16.51 -11.07 20.21
CA ASP A 128 -16.88 -12.05 19.18
C ASP A 128 -15.75 -13.01 18.80
N GLY A 129 -14.59 -12.92 19.50
CA GLY A 129 -13.39 -13.71 19.24
C GLY A 129 -12.55 -13.21 18.06
N SER A 130 -12.99 -12.18 17.32
CA SER A 130 -12.18 -11.57 16.28
C SER A 130 -11.06 -10.72 16.90
N LYS A 131 -9.96 -10.54 16.13
CA LYS A 131 -8.85 -9.67 16.54
C LYS A 131 -8.83 -8.45 15.64
N LYS A 132 -8.76 -7.25 16.21
CA LYS A 132 -8.66 -5.98 15.47
C LYS A 132 -7.52 -5.13 16.03
N ALA A 133 -6.84 -4.40 15.16
CA ALA A 133 -6.06 -3.23 15.50
C ALA A 133 -6.49 -2.12 14.54
N ASP A 134 -6.76 -0.97 15.10
CA ASP A 134 -7.09 0.24 14.40
C ASP A 134 -5.88 1.16 14.48
N LEU A 135 -5.36 1.59 13.33
CA LEU A 135 -4.18 2.43 13.23
C LEU A 135 -4.47 3.79 12.55
N ASP A 136 -5.74 4.16 12.41
CA ASP A 136 -6.13 5.42 11.77
C ASP A 136 -5.55 6.63 12.49
N VAL A 137 -5.48 6.57 13.82
CA VAL A 137 -4.86 7.63 14.64
C VAL A 137 -3.37 7.72 14.34
N GLU A 138 -2.66 6.59 14.28
CA GLU A 138 -1.24 6.54 13.97
C GLU A 138 -0.95 7.07 12.56
N ILE A 139 -1.78 6.70 11.57
CA ILE A 139 -1.70 7.21 10.20
C ILE A 139 -1.92 8.73 10.19
N ALA A 140 -3.00 9.21 10.80
CA ALA A 140 -3.35 10.63 10.84
C ALA A 140 -2.25 11.47 11.52
N VAL A 141 -1.73 10.99 12.65
CA VAL A 141 -0.67 11.67 13.40
C VAL A 141 0.63 11.75 12.58
N ASP A 142 1.04 10.65 11.95
CA ASP A 142 2.25 10.63 11.12
C ASP A 142 2.10 11.54 9.89
N MET A 143 0.93 11.52 9.22
CA MET A 143 0.63 12.43 8.11
C MET A 143 0.80 13.90 8.54
N MET A 144 0.18 14.30 9.65
CA MET A 144 0.22 15.66 10.16
C MET A 144 1.61 16.06 10.67
N THR A 145 2.30 15.19 11.39
CA THR A 145 3.61 15.48 12.00
C THR A 145 4.69 15.73 10.96
N LEU A 146 4.57 15.08 9.80
CA LEU A 146 5.55 15.17 8.72
C LEU A 146 5.25 16.31 7.71
N VAL A 147 4.17 17.07 7.90
CA VAL A 147 3.90 18.26 7.07
C VAL A 147 5.12 19.20 7.10
N GLY A 148 5.50 19.70 5.91
CA GLY A 148 6.75 20.44 5.70
C GLY A 148 7.98 19.59 5.36
N CYS A 149 7.94 18.29 5.62
CA CYS A 149 8.99 17.36 5.18
C CYS A 149 8.72 16.77 3.80
N TYR A 150 7.46 16.72 3.36
CA TYR A 150 7.03 16.22 2.04
C TYR A 150 6.11 17.23 1.36
N ASP A 151 6.02 17.12 0.04
CA ASP A 151 5.22 18.00 -0.83
C ASP A 151 3.95 17.28 -1.31
N THR A 152 3.99 15.95 -1.38
CA THR A 152 2.85 15.08 -1.72
C THR A 152 2.72 13.92 -0.74
N ALA A 153 1.52 13.75 -0.18
CA ALA A 153 1.12 12.56 0.57
C ALA A 153 0.39 11.58 -0.36
N ILE A 154 0.78 10.32 -0.34
CA ILE A 154 0.01 9.23 -0.98
C ILE A 154 -0.57 8.37 0.15
N LEU A 155 -1.88 8.41 0.30
CA LEU A 155 -2.61 7.57 1.25
C LEU A 155 -3.17 6.35 0.53
N VAL A 156 -2.71 5.16 0.92
CA VAL A 156 -3.25 3.89 0.42
C VAL A 156 -4.23 3.34 1.44
N SER A 157 -5.44 3.86 1.41
CA SER A 157 -6.60 3.45 2.23
C SER A 157 -7.89 3.99 1.60
N GLY A 158 -9.00 3.28 1.80
CA GLY A 158 -10.34 3.72 1.45
C GLY A 158 -11.16 4.15 2.69
N ASP A 159 -10.55 4.12 3.89
CA ASP A 159 -11.27 4.34 5.14
C ASP A 159 -11.66 5.81 5.31
N GLY A 160 -12.97 6.05 5.46
CA GLY A 160 -13.54 7.38 5.63
C GLY A 160 -13.11 8.06 6.93
N ASP A 161 -12.67 7.32 7.94
CA ASP A 161 -12.20 7.88 9.22
C ASP A 161 -10.92 8.72 9.03
N LEU A 162 -10.17 8.47 7.95
CA LEU A 162 -9.00 9.26 7.57
C LEU A 162 -9.34 10.55 6.79
N ALA A 163 -10.60 10.77 6.41
CA ALA A 163 -11.00 11.91 5.59
C ALA A 163 -10.66 13.26 6.23
N TYR A 164 -10.81 13.37 7.56
CA TYR A 164 -10.44 14.59 8.28
C TYR A 164 -8.94 14.86 8.25
N ALA A 165 -8.12 13.81 8.38
CA ALA A 165 -6.66 13.95 8.31
C ALA A 165 -6.21 14.37 6.90
N VAL A 166 -6.80 13.78 5.84
CA VAL A 166 -6.57 14.18 4.45
C VAL A 166 -6.88 15.66 4.24
N ASN A 167 -8.06 16.10 4.67
CA ASN A 167 -8.47 17.50 4.57
C ASN A 167 -7.51 18.43 5.33
N ALA A 168 -7.12 18.07 6.57
CA ALA A 168 -6.22 18.88 7.39
C ALA A 168 -4.82 19.01 6.77
N VAL A 169 -4.30 17.95 6.16
CA VAL A 169 -3.01 17.95 5.45
C VAL A 169 -3.08 18.82 4.18
N SER A 170 -4.17 18.72 3.41
CA SER A 170 -4.40 19.58 2.24
C SER A 170 -4.45 21.05 2.60
N TYR A 171 -5.07 21.42 3.73
CA TYR A 171 -5.07 22.82 4.21
C TYR A 171 -3.69 23.37 4.53
N GLN A 172 -2.71 22.49 4.78
CA GLN A 172 -1.30 22.89 4.99
C GLN A 172 -0.54 23.08 3.66
N GLY A 173 -1.21 23.00 2.52
CA GLY A 173 -0.63 23.17 1.19
C GLY A 173 0.07 21.93 0.63
N VAL A 174 -0.15 20.77 1.24
CA VAL A 174 0.36 19.48 0.75
C VAL A 174 -0.64 18.89 -0.24
N ARG A 175 -0.15 18.40 -1.37
CA ARG A 175 -0.95 17.60 -2.30
C ARG A 175 -1.26 16.24 -1.69
N VAL A 176 -2.52 15.81 -1.68
CA VAL A 176 -2.93 14.50 -1.19
C VAL A 176 -3.51 13.65 -2.32
N GLU A 177 -2.91 12.49 -2.53
CA GLU A 177 -3.38 11.48 -3.49
C GLU A 177 -3.87 10.25 -2.72
N VAL A 178 -5.12 9.85 -2.96
CA VAL A 178 -5.72 8.65 -2.36
C VAL A 178 -5.69 7.50 -3.34
N VAL A 179 -5.20 6.35 -2.90
CA VAL A 179 -5.11 5.13 -3.70
C VAL A 179 -5.88 4.03 -2.98
N SER A 180 -6.95 3.54 -3.57
CA SER A 180 -7.77 2.48 -2.97
C SER A 180 -8.65 1.81 -4.02
N LEU A 181 -9.28 0.68 -3.67
CA LEU A 181 -10.30 0.08 -4.51
C LEU A 181 -11.62 0.87 -4.39
N ARG A 182 -12.19 1.32 -5.53
CA ARG A 182 -13.38 2.19 -5.53
C ARG A 182 -14.53 1.64 -4.67
N ALA A 183 -14.78 0.35 -4.75
CA ALA A 183 -15.86 -0.31 -3.99
C ALA A 183 -15.65 -0.30 -2.47
N MET A 184 -14.46 0.03 -2.00
CA MET A 184 -14.07 0.08 -0.58
C MET A 184 -13.69 1.50 -0.14
N THR A 185 -13.89 2.51 -0.99
CA THR A 185 -13.45 3.88 -0.72
C THR A 185 -14.63 4.76 -0.34
N SER A 186 -14.51 5.44 0.77
CA SER A 186 -15.48 6.46 1.19
C SER A 186 -15.46 7.66 0.24
N ASP A 187 -16.66 8.14 -0.11
CA ASP A 187 -16.78 9.34 -0.96
C ASP A 187 -16.18 10.59 -0.28
N SER A 188 -16.18 10.65 1.04
CA SER A 188 -15.55 11.77 1.79
C SER A 188 -14.05 11.84 1.55
N LEU A 189 -13.36 10.67 1.49
CA LEU A 189 -11.93 10.62 1.15
C LEU A 189 -11.66 11.15 -0.26
N ILE A 190 -12.45 10.70 -1.24
CA ILE A 190 -12.29 11.13 -2.64
C ILE A 190 -12.52 12.64 -2.76
N ASN A 191 -13.50 13.18 -2.04
CA ASN A 191 -13.86 14.60 -2.09
C ASN A 191 -12.78 15.53 -1.51
N TYR A 192 -12.00 15.06 -0.55
CA TYR A 192 -10.91 15.84 0.06
C TYR A 192 -9.55 15.63 -0.60
N ALA A 193 -9.39 14.57 -1.39
CA ALA A 193 -8.14 14.29 -2.08
C ALA A 193 -7.98 15.18 -3.33
N ASP A 194 -6.75 15.60 -3.63
CA ASP A 194 -6.43 16.28 -4.88
C ASP A 194 -6.46 15.32 -6.09
N SER A 195 -6.27 14.03 -5.82
CA SER A 195 -6.31 12.97 -6.84
C SER A 195 -6.72 11.64 -6.22
N TYR A 196 -7.49 10.87 -6.97
CA TYR A 196 -7.87 9.51 -6.61
C TYR A 196 -7.40 8.52 -7.68
N ILE A 197 -6.81 7.41 -7.24
CA ILE A 197 -6.33 6.34 -8.11
C ILE A 197 -7.01 5.04 -7.67
N ASP A 198 -7.77 4.43 -8.57
CA ASP A 198 -8.35 3.12 -8.32
C ASP A 198 -7.29 2.02 -8.45
N LEU A 199 -7.15 1.18 -7.43
CA LEU A 199 -6.21 0.04 -7.44
C LEU A 199 -6.45 -0.92 -8.60
N ASP A 200 -7.69 -1.05 -9.08
CA ASP A 200 -8.00 -1.90 -10.22
C ASP A 200 -7.29 -1.42 -11.50
N THR A 201 -7.13 -0.10 -11.68
CA THR A 201 -6.46 0.47 -12.85
C THR A 201 -4.95 0.19 -12.89
N ILE A 202 -4.32 0.00 -11.73
CA ILE A 202 -2.89 -0.30 -11.61
C ILE A 202 -2.61 -1.77 -11.24
N LYS A 203 -3.66 -2.60 -11.20
CA LYS A 203 -3.62 -4.01 -10.79
C LYS A 203 -2.46 -4.78 -11.44
N GLN A 204 -2.34 -4.72 -12.76
CA GLN A 204 -1.30 -5.45 -13.50
C GLN A 204 0.13 -5.00 -13.13
N ALA A 205 0.30 -3.72 -12.81
CA ALA A 205 1.60 -3.18 -12.43
C ALA A 205 2.04 -3.63 -11.03
N ILE A 206 1.09 -3.88 -10.12
CA ILE A 206 1.36 -4.13 -8.70
C ILE A 206 1.23 -5.59 -8.29
N GLN A 207 0.62 -6.46 -9.12
CA GLN A 207 0.46 -7.87 -8.79
C GLN A 207 1.79 -8.64 -8.90
N LYS A 208 1.92 -9.72 -8.13
CA LYS A 208 2.98 -10.70 -8.36
C LYS A 208 2.76 -11.36 -9.73
N ALA A 209 3.86 -11.67 -10.43
CA ALA A 209 3.79 -12.52 -11.61
C ALA A 209 3.36 -13.93 -11.18
N ASP A 210 2.42 -14.50 -11.90
CA ASP A 210 2.07 -15.91 -11.73
C ASP A 210 3.30 -16.78 -12.03
N SER A 211 3.54 -17.79 -11.18
CA SER A 211 4.68 -18.71 -11.34
C SER A 211 4.65 -19.50 -12.66
N ASN A 212 3.58 -19.39 -13.44
CA ASN A 212 3.40 -20.07 -14.74
C ASN A 212 3.90 -19.26 -15.95
N ASP A 213 4.24 -17.97 -15.81
CA ASP A 213 4.69 -17.16 -16.96
C ASP A 213 6.14 -17.45 -17.40
N TYR A 214 6.82 -18.42 -16.79
CA TYR A 214 8.21 -18.79 -17.12
C TYR A 214 8.33 -20.10 -17.93
N LEU A 215 7.24 -20.61 -18.50
CA LEU A 215 7.23 -21.87 -19.29
C LEU A 215 6.85 -21.65 -20.77
N HIS A 216 7.19 -20.50 -21.36
CA HIS A 216 7.10 -20.34 -22.82
C HIS A 216 8.36 -19.72 -23.39
#